data_b733be83eb0ba76628abc5fec8ef24f4
#
_entry.id   b733be83eb0ba76628abc5fec8ef24f4
#
_cell.length_a   1.000
_cell.length_b   1.000
_cell.length_c   1.000
_cell.angle_alpha   90.00
_cell.angle_beta   90.00
_cell.angle_gamma   90.00
#
_symmetry.space_group_name_H-M   'P 1'
#
loop_
_entity.id
_entity.type
_entity.pdbx_description
1 polymer ?
#
loop_
_entity_poly.entity_id
_entity_poly.type
_entity_poly.pdbx_seq_one_letter_code
_entity_poly.pdbx_strand_id
1 'polypeptide(L)'
;RPNPCPGILGHEIIGKIEQLGDEVRNDLRGNPLSLNDRITWTEYFYSGQSYYRDIHDMPQKSPGVRKYGHDLVEEDPHFLGGFAEYCYILPGTGILKLPDAITDEEATPLNCGVATMISITEASKINMGDTVVVQGLGLLGLYGCAIAKARGARLVIGLDSVKERLSIAERFGAD
;
A
#
# COMPACT_ATOMS: atom_id res chain seq x y z
N ARG A 1 -14.39 -7.65 0.51
CA ARG A 1 -14.68 -9.05 0.85
C ARG A 1 -14.62 -9.22 2.36
N PRO A 2 -15.51 -9.99 2.99
CA PRO A 2 -15.28 -10.45 4.35
C PRO A 2 -14.01 -11.29 4.36
N ASN A 3 -13.22 -11.19 5.45
CA ASN A 3 -12.06 -12.05 5.58
C ASN A 3 -12.52 -13.51 5.71
N PRO A 4 -11.98 -14.43 4.92
CA PRO A 4 -12.26 -15.84 5.11
C PRO A 4 -11.71 -16.30 6.47
N CYS A 5 -12.37 -17.25 7.07
CA CYS A 5 -11.94 -17.85 8.33
C CYS A 5 -11.91 -19.38 8.17
N PRO A 6 -10.79 -20.04 8.50
CA PRO A 6 -9.56 -19.49 9.09
C PRO A 6 -8.66 -18.76 8.09
N GLY A 7 -8.02 -17.67 8.50
CA GLY A 7 -7.09 -16.88 7.70
C GLY A 7 -6.08 -16.13 8.56
N ILE A 8 -4.88 -15.88 7.99
CA ILE A 8 -3.88 -15.02 8.62
C ILE A 8 -4.17 -13.58 8.18
N LEU A 9 -4.47 -12.70 9.13
CA LEU A 9 -4.78 -11.29 8.87
C LEU A 9 -3.51 -10.46 8.68
N GLY A 10 -3.71 -9.17 8.32
CA GLY A 10 -2.65 -8.18 8.15
C GLY A 10 -2.18 -8.10 6.70
N HIS A 11 -2.30 -6.91 6.12
CA HIS A 11 -1.92 -6.64 4.73
C HIS A 11 -1.01 -5.40 4.59
N GLU A 12 -0.83 -4.63 5.64
CA GLU A 12 0.19 -3.57 5.71
C GLU A 12 1.46 -4.19 6.29
N ILE A 13 2.30 -4.72 5.42
CA ILE A 13 3.36 -5.65 5.80
C ILE A 13 4.73 -5.11 5.43
N ILE A 14 5.65 -5.20 6.39
CA ILE A 14 7.07 -5.06 6.20
C ILE A 14 7.72 -6.36 6.61
N GLY A 15 8.70 -6.80 5.87
CA GLY A 15 9.46 -7.99 6.17
C GLY A 15 10.93 -7.85 5.84
N LYS A 16 11.70 -8.83 6.31
CA LYS A 16 13.07 -9.07 5.86
C LYS A 16 13.09 -10.31 5.00
N ILE A 17 13.87 -10.27 3.93
CA ILE A 17 14.03 -11.42 3.04
C ILE A 17 14.78 -12.51 3.77
N GLU A 18 14.13 -13.62 4.05
CA GLU A 18 14.73 -14.83 4.62
C GLU A 18 15.21 -15.78 3.53
N GLN A 19 14.42 -15.90 2.45
CA GLN A 19 14.74 -16.75 1.31
C GLN A 19 14.27 -16.08 0.02
N LEU A 20 15.06 -16.23 -1.05
CA LEU A 20 14.73 -15.80 -2.40
C LEU A 20 14.50 -17.01 -3.31
N GLY A 21 13.48 -16.90 -4.15
CA GLY A 21 13.32 -17.86 -5.26
C GLY A 21 14.43 -17.69 -6.31
N ASP A 22 14.71 -18.75 -7.05
CA ASP A 22 15.85 -18.82 -7.98
C ASP A 22 15.82 -17.75 -9.09
N GLU A 23 14.64 -17.25 -9.45
CA GLU A 23 14.46 -16.25 -10.50
C GLU A 23 14.30 -14.82 -9.97
N VAL A 24 14.19 -14.62 -8.66
CA VAL A 24 14.01 -13.30 -8.05
C VAL A 24 15.37 -12.60 -7.92
N ARG A 25 15.55 -11.50 -8.61
CA ARG A 25 16.82 -10.75 -8.64
C ARG A 25 16.68 -9.31 -8.17
N ASN A 26 15.63 -8.63 -8.59
CA ASN A 26 15.46 -7.20 -8.40
C ASN A 26 14.06 -6.87 -7.90
N ASP A 27 13.96 -5.71 -7.24
CA ASP A 27 12.68 -5.11 -6.90
C ASP A 27 12.01 -4.44 -8.14
N LEU A 28 10.81 -3.86 -7.96
CA LEU A 28 10.09 -3.15 -9.02
C LEU A 28 10.85 -1.96 -9.63
N ARG A 29 11.84 -1.42 -8.91
CA ARG A 29 12.67 -0.29 -9.37
C ARG A 29 13.98 -0.73 -10.00
N GLY A 30 14.23 -2.04 -10.07
CA GLY A 30 15.47 -2.61 -10.57
C GLY A 30 16.60 -2.68 -9.55
N ASN A 31 16.34 -2.39 -8.28
CA ASN A 31 17.35 -2.55 -7.24
C ASN A 31 17.57 -4.03 -6.92
N PRO A 32 18.82 -4.49 -6.77
CA PRO A 32 19.10 -5.88 -6.44
C PRO A 32 18.56 -6.23 -5.05
N LEU A 33 17.96 -7.42 -4.96
CA LEU A 33 17.46 -7.99 -3.71
C LEU A 33 18.45 -9.00 -3.15
N SER A 34 18.63 -8.96 -1.84
CA SER A 34 19.51 -9.85 -1.07
C SER A 34 18.82 -10.31 0.21
N LEU A 35 19.33 -11.38 0.81
CA LEU A 35 18.90 -11.83 2.13
C LEU A 35 19.05 -10.71 3.16
N ASN A 36 18.12 -10.63 4.08
CA ASN A 36 18.00 -9.59 5.12
C ASN A 36 17.63 -8.18 4.61
N ASP A 37 17.44 -7.96 3.31
CA ASP A 37 16.89 -6.69 2.84
C ASP A 37 15.49 -6.46 3.42
N ARG A 38 15.26 -5.23 3.89
CA ARG A 38 13.95 -4.77 4.34
C ARG A 38 13.09 -4.44 3.13
N ILE A 39 11.90 -5.03 3.08
CA ILE A 39 11.00 -4.90 1.94
C ILE A 39 9.56 -4.63 2.37
N THR A 40 8.81 -4.02 1.48
CA THR A 40 7.34 -4.09 1.44
C THR A 40 6.92 -4.58 0.06
N TRP A 41 5.65 -4.93 -0.12
CA TRP A 41 5.16 -5.44 -1.39
C TRP A 41 3.71 -5.06 -1.64
N THR A 42 3.28 -5.21 -2.88
CA THR A 42 1.91 -4.90 -3.27
C THR A 42 0.92 -5.78 -2.52
N GLU A 43 -0.12 -5.16 -1.98
CA GLU A 43 -1.18 -5.82 -1.21
C GLU A 43 -1.91 -6.90 -2.02
N TYR A 44 -1.95 -6.73 -3.34
CA TYR A 44 -2.63 -7.63 -4.26
C TYR A 44 -1.64 -8.40 -5.13
N PHE A 45 -2.00 -9.63 -5.41
CA PHE A 45 -1.37 -10.48 -6.40
C PHE A 45 -2.36 -10.78 -7.53
N TYR A 46 -1.86 -10.78 -8.77
CA TYR A 46 -2.65 -11.04 -9.96
C TYR A 46 -1.99 -12.14 -10.77
N SER A 47 -2.69 -13.27 -10.95
CA SER A 47 -2.22 -14.35 -11.81
C SER A 47 -2.88 -14.29 -13.19
N GLY A 48 -2.07 -14.54 -14.22
CA GLY A 48 -2.56 -14.71 -15.59
C GLY A 48 -3.04 -13.42 -16.27
N GLN A 49 -3.58 -13.61 -17.47
CA GLN A 49 -4.17 -12.55 -18.29
C GLN A 49 -5.63 -12.31 -17.90
N SER A 50 -6.09 -11.08 -17.99
CA SER A 50 -7.50 -10.77 -17.81
C SER A 50 -7.91 -9.53 -18.59
N TYR A 51 -9.15 -9.51 -19.05
CA TYR A 51 -9.74 -8.37 -19.73
C TYR A 51 -9.62 -7.08 -18.92
N TYR A 52 -9.82 -7.15 -17.61
CA TYR A 52 -9.73 -5.99 -16.74
C TYR A 52 -8.31 -5.44 -16.63
N ARG A 53 -7.30 -6.31 -16.49
CA ARG A 53 -5.90 -5.91 -16.40
C ARG A 53 -5.37 -5.42 -17.73
N ASP A 54 -5.58 -6.21 -18.78
CA ASP A 54 -4.85 -6.04 -20.05
C ASP A 54 -5.50 -5.00 -20.98
N ILE A 55 -6.80 -4.73 -20.81
CA ILE A 55 -7.56 -3.79 -21.64
C ILE A 55 -7.96 -2.52 -20.86
N HIS A 56 -8.30 -2.65 -19.58
CA HIS A 56 -8.83 -1.53 -18.81
C HIS A 56 -7.87 -0.98 -17.75
N ASP A 57 -6.67 -1.55 -17.61
CA ASP A 57 -5.70 -1.19 -16.56
C ASP A 57 -6.32 -1.21 -15.15
N MET A 58 -7.17 -2.21 -14.91
CA MET A 58 -7.86 -2.44 -13.65
C MET A 58 -7.53 -3.83 -13.08
N PRO A 59 -6.27 -4.10 -12.74
CA PRO A 59 -5.85 -5.41 -12.27
C PRO A 59 -6.60 -5.88 -11.02
N GLN A 60 -7.02 -4.95 -10.14
CA GLN A 60 -7.80 -5.22 -8.94
C GLN A 60 -9.22 -5.78 -9.24
N LYS A 61 -9.67 -5.75 -10.48
CA LYS A 61 -10.94 -6.33 -10.96
C LYS A 61 -10.76 -7.70 -11.62
N SER A 62 -9.53 -8.17 -11.75
CA SER A 62 -9.24 -9.45 -12.40
C SER A 62 -9.89 -10.61 -11.66
N PRO A 63 -10.45 -11.59 -12.36
CA PRO A 63 -10.79 -12.88 -11.76
C PRO A 63 -9.52 -13.53 -11.16
N GLY A 64 -9.64 -14.12 -9.99
CA GLY A 64 -8.51 -14.78 -9.35
C GLY A 64 -7.52 -13.82 -8.67
N VAL A 65 -7.84 -12.52 -8.54
CA VAL A 65 -7.06 -11.63 -7.68
C VAL A 65 -7.02 -12.16 -6.24
N ARG A 66 -5.82 -12.29 -5.70
CA ARG A 66 -5.61 -12.65 -4.29
C ARG A 66 -5.09 -11.44 -3.53
N LYS A 67 -5.36 -11.40 -2.24
CA LYS A 67 -4.98 -10.28 -1.39
C LYS A 67 -4.33 -10.80 -0.11
N TYR A 68 -3.12 -10.35 0.17
CA TYR A 68 -2.44 -10.67 1.42
C TYR A 68 -3.31 -10.27 2.61
N GLY A 69 -3.35 -11.11 3.63
CA GLY A 69 -4.17 -10.91 4.82
C GLY A 69 -5.68 -11.21 4.64
N HIS A 70 -6.08 -11.76 3.49
CA HIS A 70 -7.49 -12.00 3.14
C HIS A 70 -7.75 -13.38 2.53
N ASP A 71 -6.77 -14.25 2.50
CA ASP A 71 -6.88 -15.60 1.96
C ASP A 71 -7.05 -16.65 3.07
N LEU A 72 -7.57 -17.82 2.70
CA LEU A 72 -7.68 -18.96 3.60
C LEU A 72 -6.30 -19.54 3.89
N VAL A 73 -6.03 -19.88 5.15
CA VAL A 73 -4.77 -20.51 5.56
C VAL A 73 -4.67 -21.97 5.12
N GLU A 74 -5.79 -22.59 4.78
CA GLU A 74 -5.87 -23.97 4.35
C GLU A 74 -5.55 -24.17 2.85
N GLU A 75 -5.53 -23.06 2.08
CA GLU A 75 -5.22 -23.10 0.65
C GLU A 75 -3.73 -22.80 0.39
N ASP A 76 -3.15 -23.55 -0.55
CA ASP A 76 -1.78 -23.28 -1.01
C ASP A 76 -1.67 -21.95 -1.78
N PRO A 77 -0.54 -21.24 -1.59
CA PRO A 77 0.40 -21.37 -0.51
C PRO A 77 -0.20 -20.79 0.79
N HIS A 78 0.11 -21.43 1.87
CA HIS A 78 -0.32 -21.01 3.20
C HIS A 78 0.26 -19.64 3.60
N PHE A 79 0.37 -19.10 4.66
CA PHE A 79 1.16 -17.94 5.14
C PHE A 79 1.08 -16.67 4.26
N LEU A 80 -0.13 -16.29 3.85
CA LEU A 80 -0.37 -15.08 3.05
C LEU A 80 -0.92 -13.92 3.89
N GLY A 81 -0.34 -13.65 5.05
CA GLY A 81 -0.77 -12.55 5.91
C GLY A 81 0.33 -12.07 6.85
N GLY A 82 0.22 -10.82 7.31
CA GLY A 82 1.27 -10.15 8.06
C GLY A 82 1.29 -10.45 9.56
N PHE A 83 0.21 -10.96 10.13
CA PHE A 83 0.19 -11.36 11.54
C PHE A 83 0.79 -12.75 11.72
N ALA A 84 2.01 -12.92 11.24
CA ALA A 84 2.79 -14.15 11.26
C ALA A 84 4.28 -13.82 11.30
N GLU A 85 5.10 -14.79 11.74
CA GLU A 85 6.56 -14.66 11.73
C GLU A 85 7.12 -14.72 10.29
N TYR A 86 6.43 -15.43 9.40
CA TYR A 86 6.80 -15.57 7.99
C TYR A 86 5.61 -15.32 7.09
N CYS A 87 5.86 -14.69 5.95
CA CYS A 87 4.89 -14.50 4.88
C CYS A 87 5.49 -15.00 3.57
N TYR A 88 4.74 -15.83 2.85
CA TYR A 88 5.14 -16.27 1.52
C TYR A 88 4.72 -15.23 0.49
N ILE A 89 5.68 -14.75 -0.29
CA ILE A 89 5.41 -13.79 -1.37
C ILE A 89 5.20 -14.56 -2.67
N LEU A 90 3.99 -14.43 -3.22
CA LEU A 90 3.58 -15.09 -4.46
C LEU A 90 4.40 -14.61 -5.66
N PRO A 91 4.72 -15.49 -6.62
CA PRO A 91 5.37 -15.10 -7.87
C PRO A 91 4.58 -13.99 -8.58
N GLY A 92 5.27 -12.96 -9.06
CA GLY A 92 4.65 -11.80 -9.71
C GLY A 92 4.15 -10.70 -8.77
N THR A 93 4.26 -10.87 -7.46
CA THR A 93 4.04 -9.79 -6.50
C THR A 93 5.10 -8.71 -6.67
N GLY A 94 4.67 -7.46 -6.70
CA GLY A 94 5.58 -6.32 -6.77
C GLY A 94 6.27 -6.08 -5.43
N ILE A 95 7.57 -6.28 -5.37
CA ILE A 95 8.40 -6.07 -4.18
C ILE A 95 9.13 -4.74 -4.30
N LEU A 96 9.24 -4.01 -3.19
CA LEU A 96 10.03 -2.78 -3.07
C LEU A 96 10.99 -2.89 -1.89
N LYS A 97 12.28 -2.69 -2.17
CA LYS A 97 13.30 -2.55 -1.13
C LYS A 97 13.13 -1.22 -0.41
N LEU A 98 13.08 -1.26 0.91
CA LEU A 98 12.94 -0.07 1.74
C LEU A 98 14.31 0.59 1.94
N PRO A 99 14.41 1.93 1.82
CA PRO A 99 15.62 2.65 2.16
C PRO A 99 15.84 2.64 3.67
N ASP A 100 17.11 2.66 4.09
CA ASP A 100 17.50 2.66 5.51
C ASP A 100 17.02 3.91 6.27
N ALA A 101 16.76 5.00 5.55
CA ALA A 101 16.29 6.27 6.13
C ALA A 101 14.85 6.23 6.64
N ILE A 102 14.06 5.20 6.29
CA ILE A 102 12.66 5.06 6.70
C ILE A 102 12.58 3.98 7.78
N THR A 103 11.94 4.29 8.91
CA THR A 103 11.68 3.30 9.97
C THR A 103 10.59 2.31 9.56
N ASP A 104 10.44 1.20 10.30
CA ASP A 104 9.40 0.21 10.02
C ASP A 104 8.00 0.80 10.27
N GLU A 105 7.86 1.65 11.30
CA GLU A 105 6.60 2.33 11.62
C GLU A 105 6.17 3.29 10.50
N GLU A 106 7.11 4.05 9.94
CA GLU A 106 6.84 4.96 8.82
C GLU A 106 6.52 4.21 7.53
N ALA A 107 7.14 3.05 7.33
CA ALA A 107 6.96 2.25 6.12
C ALA A 107 5.68 1.40 6.14
N THR A 108 5.14 1.06 7.32
CA THR A 108 3.97 0.17 7.46
C THR A 108 2.78 0.55 6.57
N PRO A 109 2.34 1.83 6.47
CA PRO A 109 1.18 2.18 5.66
C PRO A 109 1.46 2.32 4.15
N LEU A 110 2.71 2.13 3.69
CA LEU A 110 3.10 2.47 2.32
C LEU A 110 2.35 1.67 1.26
N ASN A 111 2.19 0.37 1.46
CA ASN A 111 1.61 -0.54 0.47
C ASN A 111 0.07 -0.50 0.40
N CYS A 112 -0.60 0.10 1.37
CA CYS A 112 -2.05 0.22 1.43
C CYS A 112 -2.51 1.69 1.53
N GLY A 113 -2.41 2.29 2.72
CA GLY A 113 -2.94 3.62 2.98
C GLY A 113 -2.32 4.71 2.10
N VAL A 114 -0.98 4.78 2.05
CA VAL A 114 -0.27 5.77 1.23
C VAL A 114 -0.49 5.53 -0.25
N ALA A 115 -0.35 4.28 -0.73
CA ALA A 115 -0.60 3.93 -2.13
C ALA A 115 -2.02 4.28 -2.57
N THR A 116 -3.03 4.03 -1.70
CA THR A 116 -4.42 4.42 -1.93
C THR A 116 -4.56 5.93 -2.12
N MET A 117 -3.94 6.72 -1.23
CA MET A 117 -4.05 8.18 -1.32
C MET A 117 -3.30 8.76 -2.50
N ILE A 118 -2.17 8.18 -2.92
CA ILE A 118 -1.50 8.54 -4.17
C ILE A 118 -2.46 8.32 -5.35
N SER A 119 -3.06 7.14 -5.45
CA SER A 119 -4.01 6.81 -6.54
C SER A 119 -5.22 7.74 -6.56
N ILE A 120 -5.79 8.06 -5.39
CA ILE A 120 -6.93 8.99 -5.28
C ILE A 120 -6.53 10.40 -5.74
N THR A 121 -5.38 10.90 -5.31
CA THR A 121 -4.92 12.25 -5.68
C THR A 121 -4.56 12.34 -7.16
N GLU A 122 -4.06 11.26 -7.76
CA GLU A 122 -3.85 11.18 -9.22
C GLU A 122 -5.17 11.20 -9.97
N ALA A 123 -6.13 10.37 -9.56
CA ALA A 123 -7.46 10.33 -10.17
C ALA A 123 -8.22 11.66 -10.03
N SER A 124 -8.01 12.38 -8.93
CA SER A 124 -8.59 13.70 -8.67
C SER A 124 -7.95 14.82 -9.49
N LYS A 125 -6.84 14.55 -10.19
CA LYS A 125 -6.13 15.52 -11.04
C LYS A 125 -5.79 16.83 -10.32
N ILE A 126 -5.35 16.73 -9.06
CA ILE A 126 -4.93 17.90 -8.28
C ILE A 126 -3.77 18.60 -8.99
N ASN A 127 -3.94 19.90 -9.24
CA ASN A 127 -2.96 20.75 -9.92
C ASN A 127 -2.40 21.80 -8.96
N MET A 128 -1.29 22.40 -9.37
CA MET A 128 -0.70 23.54 -8.68
C MET A 128 -1.72 24.69 -8.59
N GLY A 129 -1.88 25.24 -7.39
CA GLY A 129 -2.78 26.36 -7.11
C GLY A 129 -4.20 25.97 -6.71
N ASP A 130 -4.57 24.68 -6.80
CA ASP A 130 -5.90 24.21 -6.41
C ASP A 130 -6.18 24.40 -4.92
N THR A 131 -7.48 24.51 -4.60
CA THR A 131 -7.99 24.36 -3.23
C THR A 131 -8.55 22.95 -3.09
N VAL A 132 -8.03 22.20 -2.13
CA VAL A 132 -8.40 20.80 -1.88
C VAL A 132 -9.10 20.70 -0.54
N VAL A 133 -10.23 20.00 -0.49
CA VAL A 133 -10.94 19.67 0.74
C VAL A 133 -10.80 18.18 1.02
N VAL A 134 -10.27 17.83 2.20
CA VAL A 134 -10.12 16.45 2.68
C VAL A 134 -11.10 16.22 3.82
N GLN A 135 -12.12 15.41 3.59
CA GLN A 135 -13.10 15.05 4.59
C GLN A 135 -12.74 13.72 5.25
N GLY A 136 -12.58 13.76 6.58
CA GLY A 136 -12.10 12.65 7.40
C GLY A 136 -10.58 12.63 7.51
N LEU A 137 -10.05 12.97 8.69
CA LEU A 137 -8.62 13.09 8.98
C LEU A 137 -8.10 11.90 9.80
N GLY A 138 -8.53 10.69 9.42
CA GLY A 138 -7.87 9.47 9.83
C GLY A 138 -6.54 9.29 9.08
N LEU A 139 -5.94 8.10 9.15
CA LEU A 139 -4.67 7.80 8.49
C LEU A 139 -4.66 8.24 7.02
N LEU A 140 -5.65 7.82 6.25
CA LEU A 140 -5.74 8.17 4.82
C LEU A 140 -5.87 9.67 4.60
N GLY A 141 -6.76 10.34 5.36
CA GLY A 141 -6.97 11.77 5.20
C GLY A 141 -5.72 12.60 5.52
N LEU A 142 -4.95 12.23 6.54
CA LEU A 142 -3.68 12.86 6.86
C LEU A 142 -2.69 12.74 5.70
N TYR A 143 -2.50 11.54 5.14
CA TYR A 143 -1.68 11.37 3.93
C TYR A 143 -2.27 12.11 2.73
N GLY A 144 -3.61 12.18 2.61
CA GLY A 144 -4.27 12.97 1.57
C GLY A 144 -3.90 14.45 1.63
N CYS A 145 -3.87 15.04 2.83
CA CYS A 145 -3.41 16.43 3.03
C CYS A 145 -1.96 16.60 2.59
N ALA A 146 -1.06 15.73 3.07
CA ALA A 146 0.35 15.79 2.74
C ALA A 146 0.63 15.65 1.23
N ILE A 147 -0.03 14.70 0.58
CA ILE A 147 0.14 14.45 -0.87
C ILE A 147 -0.45 15.61 -1.68
N ALA A 148 -1.64 16.14 -1.29
CA ALA A 148 -2.23 17.30 -1.96
C ALA A 148 -1.28 18.51 -1.89
N LYS A 149 -0.69 18.76 -0.72
CA LYS A 149 0.30 19.84 -0.55
C LYS A 149 1.55 19.60 -1.40
N ALA A 150 2.08 18.39 -1.42
CA ALA A 150 3.24 18.02 -2.22
C ALA A 150 2.98 18.14 -3.74
N ARG A 151 1.73 17.97 -4.19
CA ARG A 151 1.30 18.18 -5.58
C ARG A 151 1.07 19.66 -5.93
N GLY A 152 1.24 20.56 -4.98
CA GLY A 152 1.18 21.99 -5.22
C GLY A 152 -0.19 22.64 -4.96
N ALA A 153 -1.07 21.98 -4.22
CA ALA A 153 -2.31 22.61 -3.77
C ALA A 153 -1.99 23.89 -2.98
N ARG A 154 -2.65 24.99 -3.33
CA ARG A 154 -2.47 26.28 -2.66
C ARG A 154 -3.06 26.27 -1.27
N LEU A 155 -4.22 25.63 -1.11
CA LEU A 155 -4.95 25.56 0.15
C LEU A 155 -5.47 24.12 0.34
N VAL A 156 -5.20 23.54 1.50
CA VAL A 156 -5.69 22.20 1.88
C VAL A 156 -6.55 22.33 3.13
N ILE A 157 -7.86 22.14 2.98
CA ILE A 157 -8.84 22.25 4.06
C ILE A 157 -9.16 20.87 4.59
N GLY A 158 -8.75 20.59 5.83
CA GLY A 158 -9.09 19.33 6.51
C GLY A 158 -10.38 19.45 7.32
N LEU A 159 -11.28 18.48 7.17
CA LEU A 159 -12.55 18.40 7.89
C LEU A 159 -12.63 17.10 8.71
N ASP A 160 -12.77 17.23 10.03
CA ASP A 160 -13.04 16.11 10.95
C ASP A 160 -13.84 16.59 12.16
N SER A 161 -14.51 15.68 12.85
CA SER A 161 -15.19 15.97 14.13
C SER A 161 -14.28 15.75 15.34
N VAL A 162 -13.11 15.12 15.18
CA VAL A 162 -12.17 14.77 16.23
C VAL A 162 -11.07 15.84 16.31
N LYS A 163 -11.04 16.59 17.40
CA LYS A 163 -10.10 17.72 17.57
C LYS A 163 -8.63 17.32 17.50
N GLU A 164 -8.29 16.15 18.03
CA GLU A 164 -6.93 15.62 18.02
C GLU A 164 -6.44 15.36 16.58
N ARG A 165 -7.33 14.90 15.70
CA ARG A 165 -7.01 14.69 14.28
C ARG A 165 -6.83 16.02 13.54
N LEU A 166 -7.63 17.04 13.85
CA LEU A 166 -7.46 18.37 13.30
C LEU A 166 -6.09 18.93 13.64
N SER A 167 -5.67 18.85 14.91
CA SER A 167 -4.35 19.34 15.34
C SER A 167 -3.17 18.59 14.68
N ILE A 168 -3.35 17.30 14.37
CA ILE A 168 -2.33 16.53 13.65
C ILE A 168 -2.29 16.92 12.17
N ALA A 169 -3.44 17.22 11.56
CA ALA A 169 -3.55 17.51 10.14
C ALA A 169 -2.72 18.73 9.70
N GLU A 170 -2.53 19.73 10.55
CA GLU A 170 -1.65 20.88 10.30
C GLU A 170 -0.19 20.41 10.03
N ARG A 171 0.29 19.42 10.77
CA ARG A 171 1.62 18.82 10.55
C ARG A 171 1.71 18.04 9.24
N PHE A 172 0.58 17.60 8.70
CA PHE A 172 0.44 16.94 7.42
C PHE A 172 0.08 17.89 6.27
N GLY A 173 0.17 19.20 6.50
CA GLY A 173 0.02 20.21 5.45
C GLY A 173 -1.41 20.69 5.24
N ALA A 174 -2.35 20.42 6.14
CA ALA A 174 -3.62 21.14 6.18
C ALA A 174 -3.37 22.58 6.66
N ASP A 175 -4.10 23.56 6.07
CA ASP A 175 -4.01 24.99 6.37
C ASP A 175 -5.01 25.44 7.42
#